data_85bea51390ec75938402fd9c41a85428
#
_entry.id   85bea51390ec75938402fd9c41a85428
#
_cell.length_a   1.000
_cell.length_b   1.000
_cell.length_c   1.000
_cell.angle_alpha   90.00
_cell.angle_beta   90.00
_cell.angle_gamma   90.00
#
_symmetry.space_group_name_H-M   'P 1'
#
loop_
_entity.id
_entity.type
_entity.pdbx_description
1 polymer ?
#
loop_
_entity_poly.entity_id
_entity_poly.type
_entity_poly.pdbx_seq_one_letter_code
_entity_poly.pdbx_strand_id
1 'polypeptide(L)'
;YLLDSPIEYGPFSVRTFNVRDPAVSDYQPNFRVAVHHNGTSEELDLFTESIEQIVRETVTIFGEFPRFETGAYTFIADYLPTASFDAMEHRNSTVLTANGGIGSPADRTNRLGSVAHEFFHAWNVERIRPRSLEPFDFTDANVSGDLWLAEGVTNYYGALILQRAGLVPLEETLDRFSRVINTTVLGAGRQLRSVVEMS
;
A
#
# COMPACT_ATOMS: atom_id res chain seq x y z
N TYR A 1 19.61 1.25 -6.55
CA TYR A 1 19.30 -0.02 -5.82
C TYR A 1 19.29 0.17 -4.29
N LEU A 2 20.28 0.83 -3.67
CA LEU A 2 20.33 0.98 -2.21
C LEU A 2 19.17 1.85 -1.67
N LEU A 3 18.82 2.90 -2.39
CA LEU A 3 17.72 3.82 -2.00
C LEU A 3 16.35 3.17 -2.12
N ASP A 4 16.22 2.15 -2.96
CA ASP A 4 14.98 1.39 -3.18
C ASP A 4 15.00 0.03 -2.42
N SER A 5 15.85 -0.10 -1.43
CA SER A 5 16.03 -1.32 -0.65
C SER A 5 16.13 -0.96 0.84
N PRO A 6 14.99 -0.73 1.51
CA PRO A 6 14.99 -0.37 2.91
C PRO A 6 15.57 -1.51 3.74
N ILE A 7 16.30 -1.15 4.78
CA ILE A 7 16.88 -2.08 5.74
C ILE A 7 16.41 -1.68 7.11
N GLU A 8 15.85 -2.63 7.82
CA GLU A 8 15.49 -2.46 9.21
C GLU A 8 16.14 -3.54 10.06
N TYR A 9 16.48 -3.18 11.29
CA TYR A 9 17.13 -4.04 12.25
C TYR A 9 16.42 -3.96 13.61
N GLY A 10 15.93 -5.10 14.10
CA GLY A 10 15.23 -5.15 15.37
C GLY A 10 14.59 -6.51 15.67
N PRO A 11 13.85 -6.62 16.79
CA PRO A 11 13.15 -7.83 17.17
C PRO A 11 11.80 -7.95 16.44
N PHE A 12 11.81 -8.28 15.16
CA PHE A 12 10.58 -8.47 14.38
C PHE A 12 9.90 -9.79 14.63
N SER A 13 8.58 -9.75 14.56
CA SER A 13 7.76 -10.93 14.32
C SER A 13 7.52 -11.08 12.82
N VAL A 14 7.80 -12.26 12.26
CA VAL A 14 7.70 -12.49 10.82
C VAL A 14 6.65 -13.56 10.53
N ARG A 15 5.83 -13.30 9.50
CA ARG A 15 4.93 -14.28 8.88
C ARG A 15 5.18 -14.32 7.38
N THR A 16 4.88 -15.45 6.77
CA THR A 16 5.04 -15.63 5.33
C THR A 16 3.87 -16.38 4.74
N PHE A 17 3.53 -16.04 3.50
CA PHE A 17 2.56 -16.77 2.69
C PHE A 17 2.95 -16.69 1.22
N ASN A 18 2.31 -17.53 0.41
CA ASN A 18 2.52 -17.53 -1.04
C ASN A 18 1.19 -17.38 -1.75
N VAL A 19 1.18 -16.58 -2.82
CA VAL A 19 0.02 -16.46 -3.70
C VAL A 19 0.45 -16.84 -5.12
N ARG A 20 -0.29 -17.77 -5.74
CA ARG A 20 -0.02 -18.15 -7.13
C ARG A 20 -0.40 -17.01 -8.06
N ASP A 21 0.46 -16.74 -9.03
CA ASP A 21 0.16 -15.79 -10.10
C ASP A 21 -1.00 -16.33 -10.96
N PRO A 22 -2.03 -15.52 -11.26
CA PRO A 22 -3.17 -15.96 -12.05
C PRO A 22 -2.84 -16.17 -13.53
N ALA A 23 -1.85 -15.45 -14.09
CA ALA A 23 -1.47 -15.52 -15.49
C ALA A 23 -0.29 -16.47 -15.73
N VAL A 24 0.59 -16.67 -14.73
CA VAL A 24 1.83 -17.43 -14.88
C VAL A 24 1.86 -18.60 -13.90
N SER A 25 1.56 -19.80 -14.41
CA SER A 25 1.36 -21.01 -13.59
C SER A 25 2.55 -21.39 -12.70
N ASP A 26 3.77 -21.07 -13.13
CA ASP A 26 5.01 -21.43 -12.44
C ASP A 26 5.57 -20.30 -11.58
N TYR A 27 4.82 -19.20 -11.47
CA TYR A 27 5.20 -18.08 -10.62
C TYR A 27 4.33 -18.01 -9.38
N GLN A 28 4.96 -18.09 -8.24
CA GLN A 28 4.33 -18.05 -6.92
C GLN A 28 5.23 -17.26 -5.97
N PRO A 29 5.16 -15.91 -6.01
CA PRO A 29 5.98 -15.09 -5.15
C PRO A 29 5.70 -15.36 -3.67
N ASN A 30 6.74 -15.22 -2.87
CA ASN A 30 6.66 -15.25 -1.41
C ASN A 30 6.38 -13.84 -0.88
N PHE A 31 5.40 -13.73 0.01
CA PHE A 31 5.11 -12.52 0.74
C PHE A 31 5.56 -12.66 2.19
N ARG A 32 6.30 -11.67 2.67
CA ARG A 32 6.79 -11.58 4.04
C ARG A 32 6.13 -10.42 4.73
N VAL A 33 5.65 -10.65 5.95
CA VAL A 33 5.10 -9.62 6.83
C VAL A 33 6.01 -9.57 8.05
N ALA A 34 6.87 -8.57 8.11
CA ALA A 34 7.83 -8.34 9.18
C ALA A 34 7.35 -7.16 10.01
N VAL A 35 6.89 -7.40 11.22
CA VAL A 35 6.23 -6.38 12.06
C VAL A 35 6.89 -6.24 13.41
N HIS A 36 7.22 -5.03 13.74
CA HIS A 36 7.59 -4.58 15.07
C HIS A 36 6.31 -4.12 15.78
N HIS A 37 5.87 -4.83 16.81
CA HIS A 37 4.61 -4.56 17.49
C HIS A 37 4.61 -5.05 18.94
N ASN A 38 3.69 -4.53 19.75
CA ASN A 38 3.47 -4.95 21.14
C ASN A 38 2.23 -5.86 21.30
N GLY A 39 1.66 -6.33 20.19
CA GLY A 39 0.50 -7.22 20.19
C GLY A 39 0.86 -8.70 20.40
N THR A 40 -0.16 -9.56 20.37
CA THR A 40 -0.01 -11.01 20.50
C THR A 40 0.34 -11.65 19.14
N SER A 41 0.73 -12.93 19.18
CA SER A 41 0.97 -13.74 17.96
C SER A 41 -0.31 -13.91 17.15
N GLU A 42 -1.44 -14.11 17.81
CA GLU A 42 -2.76 -14.27 17.18
C GLU A 42 -3.21 -12.99 16.49
N GLU A 43 -2.92 -11.82 17.06
CA GLU A 43 -3.20 -10.53 16.41
C GLU A 43 -2.38 -10.36 15.13
N LEU A 44 -1.12 -10.78 15.16
CA LEU A 44 -0.26 -10.78 13.96
C LEU A 44 -0.75 -11.79 12.91
N ASP A 45 -1.23 -12.95 13.33
CA ASP A 45 -1.77 -13.96 12.42
C ASP A 45 -3.01 -13.40 11.69
N LEU A 46 -3.95 -12.80 12.41
CA LEU A 46 -5.14 -12.14 11.84
C LEU A 46 -4.79 -10.96 10.92
N PHE A 47 -3.77 -10.19 11.29
CA PHE A 47 -3.29 -9.10 10.44
C PHE A 47 -2.67 -9.62 9.15
N THR A 48 -1.88 -10.70 9.24
CA THR A 48 -1.26 -11.35 8.09
C THR A 48 -2.29 -11.96 7.14
N GLU A 49 -3.33 -12.62 7.66
CA GLU A 49 -4.45 -13.15 6.88
C GLU A 49 -5.15 -12.04 6.10
N SER A 50 -5.35 -10.88 6.73
CA SER A 50 -5.93 -9.71 6.06
C SER A 50 -5.01 -9.16 4.95
N ILE A 51 -3.70 -9.14 5.16
CA ILE A 51 -2.73 -8.78 4.10
C ILE A 51 -2.79 -9.78 2.94
N GLU A 52 -2.90 -11.07 3.22
CA GLU A 52 -3.05 -12.07 2.17
C GLU A 52 -4.30 -11.83 1.32
N GLN A 53 -5.42 -11.46 1.94
CA GLN A 53 -6.65 -11.10 1.21
C GLN A 53 -6.44 -9.86 0.33
N ILE A 54 -5.74 -8.84 0.82
CA ILE A 54 -5.36 -7.65 0.05
C ILE A 54 -4.52 -8.04 -1.17
N VAL A 55 -3.49 -8.86 -0.96
CA VAL A 55 -2.59 -9.31 -2.04
C VAL A 55 -3.36 -10.07 -3.12
N ARG A 56 -4.24 -11.00 -2.71
CA ARG A 56 -5.09 -11.78 -3.61
C ARG A 56 -6.04 -10.90 -4.41
N GLU A 57 -6.64 -9.91 -3.77
CA GLU A 57 -7.56 -9.00 -4.44
C GLU A 57 -6.83 -8.03 -5.36
N THR A 58 -5.68 -7.50 -4.95
CA THR A 58 -4.90 -6.57 -5.77
C THR A 58 -4.45 -7.21 -7.09
N VAL A 59 -3.97 -8.44 -7.06
CA VAL A 59 -3.55 -9.12 -8.29
C VAL A 59 -4.69 -9.34 -9.28
N THR A 60 -5.94 -9.40 -8.84
CA THR A 60 -7.09 -9.55 -9.76
C THR A 60 -7.32 -8.30 -10.62
N ILE A 61 -6.87 -7.14 -10.15
CA ILE A 61 -6.99 -5.86 -10.88
C ILE A 61 -6.02 -5.83 -12.05
N PHE A 62 -4.81 -6.30 -11.85
CA PHE A 62 -3.74 -6.26 -12.85
C PHE A 62 -3.63 -7.54 -13.68
N GLY A 63 -4.17 -8.65 -13.19
CA GLY A 63 -4.16 -9.95 -13.86
C GLY A 63 -2.88 -10.76 -13.66
N GLU A 64 -1.80 -10.17 -13.18
CA GLU A 64 -0.52 -10.82 -12.89
C GLU A 64 0.26 -10.10 -11.80
N PHE A 65 1.17 -10.78 -11.12
CA PHE A 65 2.13 -10.13 -10.23
C PHE A 65 3.30 -9.52 -11.00
N PRO A 66 3.87 -8.44 -10.47
CA PRO A 66 5.18 -7.99 -10.94
C PRO A 66 6.22 -9.09 -10.71
N ARG A 67 7.24 -9.14 -11.55
CA ARG A 67 8.41 -9.98 -11.26
C ARG A 67 9.23 -9.34 -10.15
N PHE A 68 9.07 -9.86 -8.93
CA PHE A 68 9.92 -9.47 -7.82
C PHE A 68 11.31 -10.07 -7.99
N GLU A 69 12.35 -9.24 -7.97
CA GLU A 69 13.71 -9.64 -8.31
C GLU A 69 14.26 -10.75 -7.42
N THR A 70 13.82 -10.77 -6.15
CA THR A 70 14.20 -11.82 -5.18
C THR A 70 13.20 -12.96 -5.10
N GLY A 71 12.16 -12.95 -5.95
CA GLY A 71 11.01 -13.85 -5.83
C GLY A 71 10.10 -13.57 -4.62
N ALA A 72 10.32 -12.47 -3.94
CA ALA A 72 9.58 -12.10 -2.73
C ALA A 72 9.23 -10.61 -2.70
N TYR A 73 8.11 -10.29 -2.00
CA TYR A 73 7.73 -8.94 -1.57
C TYR A 73 7.64 -8.89 -0.06
N THR A 74 8.13 -7.80 0.57
CA THR A 74 8.16 -7.69 2.02
C THR A 74 7.40 -6.46 2.51
N PHE A 75 6.41 -6.66 3.36
CA PHE A 75 5.81 -5.62 4.17
C PHE A 75 6.63 -5.46 5.44
N ILE A 76 7.29 -4.32 5.62
CA ILE A 76 8.07 -3.97 6.80
C ILE A 76 7.24 -2.97 7.60
N ALA A 77 6.93 -3.26 8.84
CA ALA A 77 6.03 -2.42 9.61
C ALA A 77 6.50 -2.17 11.05
N ASP A 78 6.46 -0.90 11.46
CA ASP A 78 6.62 -0.43 12.84
C ASP A 78 5.30 0.11 13.38
N TYR A 79 4.61 -0.70 14.17
CA TYR A 79 3.37 -0.33 14.82
C TYR A 79 3.57 -0.25 16.34
N LEU A 80 4.23 0.83 16.74
CA LEU A 80 4.63 1.07 18.12
C LEU A 80 4.06 2.41 18.62
N PRO A 81 3.84 2.56 19.94
CA PRO A 81 3.32 3.82 20.50
C PRO A 81 4.19 5.04 20.23
N THR A 82 5.46 4.84 19.89
CA THR A 82 6.44 5.90 19.62
C THR A 82 6.63 6.18 18.13
N ALA A 83 6.04 5.36 17.26
CA ALA A 83 6.16 5.56 15.82
C ALA A 83 5.28 6.72 15.34
N SER A 84 5.73 7.44 14.33
CA SER A 84 4.92 8.40 13.58
C SER A 84 4.22 7.71 12.43
N PHE A 85 3.13 8.30 11.93
CA PHE A 85 2.50 7.80 10.72
C PHE A 85 3.34 8.17 9.50
N ASP A 86 3.77 7.15 8.77
CA ASP A 86 4.43 7.27 7.47
C ASP A 86 4.28 5.97 6.68
N ALA A 87 4.36 6.05 5.36
CA ALA A 87 4.36 4.88 4.49
C ALA A 87 5.12 5.21 3.21
N MET A 88 5.85 4.22 2.69
CA MET A 88 6.65 4.39 1.47
C MET A 88 6.70 3.08 0.71
N GLU A 89 6.34 3.18 -0.55
CA GLU A 89 6.49 2.11 -1.51
C GLU A 89 7.95 1.91 -1.93
N HIS A 90 8.26 0.68 -2.27
CA HIS A 90 9.52 0.26 -2.87
C HIS A 90 9.26 -0.86 -3.86
N ARG A 91 10.18 -1.09 -4.77
CA ARG A 91 10.03 -2.03 -5.88
C ARG A 91 9.67 -3.47 -5.47
N ASN A 92 10.20 -3.94 -4.34
CA ASN A 92 9.98 -5.30 -3.83
C ASN A 92 9.59 -5.32 -2.34
N SER A 93 9.24 -4.16 -1.79
CA SER A 93 8.84 -4.03 -0.38
C SER A 93 8.04 -2.74 -0.16
N THR A 94 7.51 -2.60 1.04
CA THR A 94 7.02 -1.32 1.55
C THR A 94 7.42 -1.16 3.01
N VAL A 95 7.64 0.08 3.43
CA VAL A 95 7.82 0.46 4.83
C VAL A 95 6.55 1.14 5.31
N LEU A 96 6.05 0.72 6.47
CA LEU A 96 4.80 1.18 7.06
C LEU A 96 5.04 1.52 8.52
N THR A 97 4.79 2.74 8.92
CA THR A 97 4.92 3.12 10.32
C THR A 97 3.65 3.80 10.83
N ALA A 98 3.28 3.53 12.06
CA ALA A 98 2.20 4.26 12.70
C ALA A 98 2.21 4.11 14.22
N ASN A 99 1.72 5.13 14.91
CA ASN A 99 1.47 5.08 16.34
C ASN A 99 0.36 4.06 16.67
N GLY A 100 0.58 3.22 17.67
CA GLY A 100 -0.38 2.22 18.15
C GLY A 100 -0.05 0.81 17.71
N GLY A 101 -1.03 -0.08 17.74
CA GLY A 101 -0.86 -1.52 17.51
C GLY A 101 -1.69 -2.05 16.33
N ILE A 102 -1.84 -3.38 16.34
CA ILE A 102 -2.65 -4.16 15.38
C ILE A 102 -3.78 -4.93 16.10
N GLY A 103 -3.94 -4.74 17.41
CA GLY A 103 -4.85 -5.55 18.25
C GLY A 103 -6.31 -5.20 18.05
N SER A 104 -6.68 -3.92 18.07
CA SER A 104 -8.07 -3.54 17.91
C SER A 104 -8.53 -3.64 16.44
N PRO A 105 -9.83 -3.95 16.19
CA PRO A 105 -10.37 -3.94 14.82
C PRO A 105 -10.17 -2.61 14.11
N ALA A 106 -10.34 -1.48 14.80
CA ALA A 106 -10.17 -0.15 14.23
C ALA A 106 -8.70 0.13 13.84
N ASP A 107 -7.75 -0.25 14.70
CA ASP A 107 -6.32 -0.11 14.37
C ASP A 107 -5.98 -0.97 13.16
N ARG A 108 -6.39 -2.24 13.13
CA ARG A 108 -6.16 -3.10 11.96
C ARG A 108 -6.71 -2.50 10.67
N THR A 109 -7.97 -2.05 10.66
CA THR A 109 -8.57 -1.45 9.46
C THR A 109 -7.77 -0.24 8.97
N ASN A 110 -7.33 0.63 9.88
CA ASN A 110 -6.51 1.78 9.54
C ASN A 110 -5.15 1.37 8.94
N ARG A 111 -4.47 0.35 9.53
CA ARG A 111 -3.18 -0.17 9.00
C ARG A 111 -3.36 -0.82 7.63
N LEU A 112 -4.44 -1.59 7.45
CA LEU A 112 -4.74 -2.25 6.18
C LEU A 112 -5.03 -1.26 5.05
N GLY A 113 -5.51 -0.05 5.38
CA GLY A 113 -5.63 1.04 4.41
C GLY A 113 -4.30 1.41 3.78
N SER A 114 -3.27 1.63 4.60
CA SER A 114 -1.91 1.90 4.13
C SER A 114 -1.31 0.69 3.40
N VAL A 115 -1.50 -0.54 3.94
CA VAL A 115 -1.05 -1.76 3.27
C VAL A 115 -1.59 -1.88 1.85
N ALA A 116 -2.90 -1.65 1.66
CA ALA A 116 -3.53 -1.75 0.34
C ALA A 116 -3.05 -0.66 -0.62
N HIS A 117 -2.82 0.55 -0.12
CA HIS A 117 -2.28 1.67 -0.86
C HIS A 117 -0.85 1.37 -1.33
N GLU A 118 0.05 1.09 -0.40
CA GLU A 118 1.46 0.88 -0.71
C GLU A 118 1.69 -0.38 -1.57
N PHE A 119 0.92 -1.44 -1.35
CA PHE A 119 1.05 -2.63 -2.19
C PHE A 119 0.57 -2.39 -3.63
N PHE A 120 -0.42 -1.52 -3.83
CA PHE A 120 -0.85 -1.14 -5.18
C PHE A 120 0.27 -0.44 -5.96
N HIS A 121 1.13 0.30 -5.28
CA HIS A 121 2.31 0.93 -5.86
C HIS A 121 3.31 -0.07 -6.45
N ALA A 122 3.28 -1.34 -6.07
CA ALA A 122 4.11 -2.34 -6.73
C ALA A 122 3.90 -2.41 -8.25
N TRP A 123 2.75 -1.92 -8.75
CA TRP A 123 2.46 -1.68 -10.17
C TRP A 123 2.49 -0.19 -10.51
N ASN A 124 1.65 0.59 -9.87
CA ASN A 124 1.49 2.05 -10.03
C ASN A 124 2.07 2.73 -8.79
N VAL A 125 3.30 3.10 -8.74
CA VAL A 125 4.21 3.81 -9.63
C VAL A 125 5.50 2.99 -9.97
N GLU A 126 5.71 1.85 -9.38
CA GLU A 126 6.99 1.15 -9.52
C GLU A 126 7.21 0.57 -10.93
N ARG A 127 6.14 0.28 -11.65
CA ARG A 127 6.19 -0.29 -13.01
C ARG A 127 5.38 0.49 -14.04
N ILE A 128 4.33 1.16 -13.61
CA ILE A 128 3.54 2.08 -14.41
C ILE A 128 3.79 3.47 -13.84
N ARG A 129 4.72 4.21 -14.45
CA ARG A 129 5.15 5.50 -13.89
C ARG A 129 5.08 6.63 -14.90
N PRO A 130 4.91 7.87 -14.43
CA PRO A 130 5.00 9.06 -15.27
C PRO A 130 6.35 9.15 -15.97
N ARG A 131 6.34 9.51 -17.24
CA ARG A 131 7.57 9.69 -18.02
C ARG A 131 8.50 10.76 -17.43
N SER A 132 7.94 11.74 -16.75
CA SER A 132 8.70 12.80 -16.08
C SER A 132 9.54 12.30 -14.88
N LEU A 133 9.23 11.12 -14.37
CA LEU A 133 9.96 10.47 -13.27
C LEU A 133 10.98 9.41 -13.77
N GLU A 134 11.24 9.34 -15.08
CA GLU A 134 12.15 8.34 -15.65
C GLU A 134 13.23 9.01 -16.50
N PRO A 135 14.54 8.79 -16.24
CA PRO A 135 15.08 8.03 -15.10
C PRO A 135 14.90 8.77 -13.78
N PHE A 136 14.87 8.02 -12.66
CA PHE A 136 14.84 8.65 -11.34
C PHE A 136 16.11 9.48 -11.10
N ASP A 137 15.90 10.72 -10.68
CA ASP A 137 16.93 11.60 -10.16
C ASP A 137 16.75 11.73 -8.64
N PHE A 138 17.71 11.20 -7.87
CA PHE A 138 17.69 11.23 -6.43
C PHE A 138 18.46 12.42 -5.84
N THR A 139 18.94 13.34 -6.68
CA THR A 139 19.69 14.51 -6.22
C THR A 139 18.79 15.66 -5.77
N ASP A 140 17.60 15.76 -6.37
CA ASP A 140 16.60 16.79 -6.08
C ASP A 140 15.18 16.22 -6.08
N ALA A 141 14.25 16.92 -5.43
CA ALA A 141 12.84 16.57 -5.49
C ALA A 141 12.30 16.70 -6.93
N ASN A 142 11.82 15.60 -7.47
CA ASN A 142 11.30 15.54 -8.83
C ASN A 142 9.78 15.67 -8.81
N VAL A 143 9.28 16.84 -9.23
CA VAL A 143 7.85 17.16 -9.26
C VAL A 143 7.22 16.66 -10.56
N SER A 144 6.08 15.99 -10.47
CA SER A 144 5.34 15.48 -11.63
C SER A 144 3.91 16.00 -11.64
N GLY A 145 3.42 16.47 -12.77
CA GLY A 145 2.00 16.78 -12.98
C GLY A 145 1.07 15.55 -13.02
N ASP A 146 1.60 14.36 -12.77
CA ASP A 146 0.87 13.09 -12.80
C ASP A 146 0.68 12.47 -11.39
N LEU A 147 0.89 13.25 -10.33
CA LEU A 147 0.72 12.78 -8.95
C LEU A 147 -0.72 12.30 -8.68
N TRP A 148 -1.71 12.91 -9.36
CA TRP A 148 -3.09 12.46 -9.33
C TRP A 148 -3.26 11.01 -9.83
N LEU A 149 -2.43 10.57 -10.78
CA LEU A 149 -2.40 9.18 -11.24
C LEU A 149 -1.65 8.30 -10.24
N ALA A 150 -0.46 8.70 -9.82
CA ALA A 150 0.36 7.94 -8.89
C ALA A 150 -0.37 7.74 -7.56
N GLU A 151 -0.90 8.81 -6.98
CA GLU A 151 -1.51 8.79 -5.64
C GLU A 151 -3.04 8.69 -5.66
N GLY A 152 -3.69 9.47 -6.54
CA GLY A 152 -5.15 9.54 -6.58
C GLY A 152 -5.80 8.22 -7.00
N VAL A 153 -5.26 7.57 -8.04
CA VAL A 153 -5.72 6.25 -8.50
C VAL A 153 -5.40 5.19 -7.46
N THR A 154 -4.22 5.22 -6.85
CA THR A 154 -3.83 4.30 -5.77
C THR A 154 -4.74 4.43 -4.55
N ASN A 155 -5.08 5.65 -4.13
CA ASN A 155 -6.05 5.88 -3.05
C ASN A 155 -7.45 5.32 -3.35
N TYR A 156 -7.92 5.47 -4.60
CA TYR A 156 -9.19 4.91 -5.03
C TYR A 156 -9.18 3.38 -4.96
N TYR A 157 -8.19 2.75 -5.57
CA TYR A 157 -8.10 1.29 -5.59
C TYR A 157 -7.77 0.71 -4.22
N GLY A 158 -6.98 1.37 -3.37
CA GLY A 158 -6.74 0.93 -1.99
C GLY A 158 -8.04 0.76 -1.21
N ALA A 159 -8.97 1.72 -1.31
CA ALA A 159 -10.29 1.61 -0.68
C ALA A 159 -11.16 0.51 -1.29
N LEU A 160 -11.14 0.37 -2.63
CA LEU A 160 -11.91 -0.65 -3.35
C LEU A 160 -11.40 -2.06 -3.04
N ILE A 161 -10.09 -2.25 -2.95
CA ILE A 161 -9.44 -3.52 -2.59
C ILE A 161 -9.90 -3.98 -1.21
N LEU A 162 -9.90 -3.10 -0.22
CA LEU A 162 -10.37 -3.44 1.13
C LEU A 162 -11.82 -3.90 1.15
N GLN A 163 -12.68 -3.24 0.39
CA GLN A 163 -14.09 -3.60 0.28
C GLN A 163 -14.26 -4.96 -0.43
N ARG A 164 -13.57 -5.18 -1.54
CA ARG A 164 -13.67 -6.42 -2.33
C ARG A 164 -13.05 -7.62 -1.60
N ALA A 165 -12.01 -7.38 -0.82
CA ALA A 165 -11.42 -8.37 0.08
C ALA A 165 -12.32 -8.69 1.30
N GLY A 166 -13.45 -7.98 1.48
CA GLY A 166 -14.36 -8.19 2.61
C GLY A 166 -13.85 -7.63 3.94
N LEU A 167 -12.80 -6.80 3.91
CA LEU A 167 -12.17 -6.22 5.09
C LEU A 167 -12.87 -4.93 5.57
N VAL A 168 -13.56 -4.26 4.66
CA VAL A 168 -14.34 -3.05 4.93
C VAL A 168 -15.76 -3.20 4.32
N PRO A 169 -16.83 -2.86 5.05
CA PRO A 169 -18.18 -2.90 4.50
C PRO A 169 -18.37 -1.94 3.32
N LEU A 170 -19.26 -2.31 2.39
CA LEU A 170 -19.59 -1.45 1.25
C LEU A 170 -20.09 -0.07 1.68
N GLU A 171 -20.89 0.01 2.72
CA GLU A 171 -21.43 1.26 3.25
C GLU A 171 -20.32 2.24 3.67
N GLU A 172 -19.32 1.75 4.40
CA GLU A 172 -18.17 2.55 4.83
C GLU A 172 -17.32 3.02 3.64
N THR A 173 -17.16 2.17 2.63
CA THR A 173 -16.47 2.52 1.38
C THR A 173 -17.22 3.61 0.61
N LEU A 174 -18.54 3.50 0.51
CA LEU A 174 -19.39 4.52 -0.13
C LEU A 174 -19.36 5.85 0.62
N ASP A 175 -19.40 5.81 1.94
CA ASP A 175 -19.24 7.00 2.78
C ASP A 175 -17.89 7.68 2.58
N ARG A 176 -16.82 6.91 2.49
CA ARG A 176 -15.48 7.43 2.18
C ARG A 176 -15.47 8.13 0.81
N PHE A 177 -15.97 7.48 -0.23
CA PHE A 177 -16.04 8.08 -1.56
C PHE A 177 -16.94 9.31 -1.61
N SER A 178 -18.08 9.28 -0.93
CA SER A 178 -18.97 10.42 -0.82
C SER A 178 -18.27 11.64 -0.19
N ARG A 179 -17.52 11.43 0.89
CA ARG A 179 -16.72 12.52 1.52
C ARG A 179 -15.67 13.08 0.55
N VAL A 180 -14.93 12.23 -0.15
CA VAL A 180 -13.91 12.67 -1.11
C VAL A 180 -14.53 13.45 -2.26
N ILE A 181 -15.62 12.95 -2.84
CA ILE A 181 -16.36 13.61 -3.92
C ILE A 181 -16.87 14.98 -3.46
N ASN A 182 -17.52 15.04 -2.30
CA ASN A 182 -18.05 16.29 -1.76
C ASN A 182 -16.94 17.32 -1.48
N THR A 183 -15.84 16.90 -0.87
CA THR A 183 -14.69 17.77 -0.61
C THR A 183 -14.11 18.30 -1.91
N THR A 184 -13.98 17.45 -2.93
CA THR A 184 -13.45 17.85 -4.23
C THR A 184 -14.41 18.74 -5.00
N VAL A 185 -15.70 18.35 -5.09
CA VAL A 185 -16.71 19.07 -5.88
C VAL A 185 -17.07 20.41 -5.25
N LEU A 186 -17.16 20.48 -3.93
CA LEU A 186 -17.50 21.71 -3.20
C LEU A 186 -16.28 22.55 -2.82
N GLY A 187 -15.07 21.97 -2.95
CA GLY A 187 -13.83 22.67 -2.64
C GLY A 187 -13.54 23.83 -3.59
N ALA A 188 -13.17 24.99 -3.06
CA ALA A 188 -12.85 26.17 -3.87
C ALA A 188 -11.62 25.96 -4.77
N GLY A 189 -10.68 25.11 -4.36
CA GLY A 189 -9.44 24.85 -5.09
C GLY A 189 -9.65 24.36 -6.53
N ARG A 190 -10.67 23.51 -6.77
CA ARG A 190 -10.98 22.99 -8.11
C ARG A 190 -11.37 24.09 -9.13
N GLN A 191 -11.81 25.25 -8.65
CA GLN A 191 -12.15 26.38 -9.52
C GLN A 191 -10.92 27.23 -9.88
N LEU A 192 -9.83 27.03 -9.15
CA LEU A 192 -8.59 27.77 -9.33
C LEU A 192 -7.56 27.00 -10.15
N ARG A 193 -7.51 25.66 -9.97
CA ARG A 193 -6.52 24.77 -10.61
C ARG A 193 -7.12 23.42 -10.92
N SER A 194 -6.65 22.80 -12.00
CA SER A 194 -6.91 21.41 -12.31
C SER A 194 -6.07 20.47 -11.41
N VAL A 195 -6.40 19.18 -11.42
CA VAL A 195 -5.63 18.16 -10.67
C VAL A 195 -4.18 18.07 -11.17
N VAL A 196 -3.95 18.28 -12.46
CA VAL A 196 -2.60 18.29 -13.07
C VAL A 196 -1.76 19.49 -12.60
N GLU A 197 -2.40 20.66 -12.42
CA GLU A 197 -1.71 21.84 -11.93
C GLU A 197 -1.48 21.83 -10.42
N MET A 198 -2.14 20.92 -9.70
CA MET A 198 -2.01 20.75 -8.25
C MET A 198 -1.10 19.58 -7.86
N SER A 199 -0.71 18.76 -8.82
CA SER A 199 0.19 17.59 -8.65
C SER A 199 1.66 17.98 -8.44
#